data_da76edf3b78f56a752a4d7ea73f767fb
#
_entry.id   da76edf3b78f56a752a4d7ea73f767fb
#
_cell.length_a   1.000
_cell.length_b   1.000
_cell.length_c   1.000
_cell.angle_alpha   90.00
_cell.angle_beta   90.00
_cell.angle_gamma   90.00
#
_symmetry.space_group_name_H-M   'P 1'
#
loop_
_entity.id
_entity.type
_entity.pdbx_description
1 polymer ?
#
loop_
_entity_poly.entity_id
_entity_poly.type
_entity_poly.pdbx_seq_one_letter_code
_entity_poly.pdbx_strand_id
1 'polypeptide(L)'
;KRKGLTSKLHKELLKFQKEPSPKCLKKILPLINDINDSMIQEKFQSENLTEHVNAKIYSDDTVGLLIQSMPFFDQPTLNALSTLLQTTIREFQENSLPKYLIEHQDNLEKLLSYFDIPLVANTAHILIRTSIKSRDFVQFLFEKGFVGSFIQFLSGDNFDKLSTAFATYDALLNSHIDVSVEYITNNWEIFQIQFKQLLSSPNYLVQLNFLPILYKFLTTQQCKMIFLRYLDDIESLQLLMVLLKSQSKKVASRAYSLFILFVLNPRRHPNIASALKKNKVKLCKLLNDFQLEDNSQESEEERPDRKSVV
;
A
#
# COMPACT_ATOMS: atom_id res chain seq x y z
N LYS A 1 -35.31 -10.73 -14.79
CA LYS A 1 -34.47 -11.77 -14.10
C LYS A 1 -33.25 -11.15 -13.42
N ARG A 2 -32.60 -10.12 -14.00
CA ARG A 2 -31.34 -9.51 -13.46
C ARG A 2 -31.53 -8.70 -12.17
N LYS A 3 -32.67 -7.97 -12.01
CA LYS A 3 -32.97 -7.16 -10.80
C LYS A 3 -33.02 -7.95 -9.47
N GLY A 4 -33.07 -9.29 -9.53
CA GLY A 4 -33.12 -10.14 -8.34
C GLY A 4 -31.79 -10.80 -7.94
N LEU A 5 -30.68 -10.56 -8.67
CA LEU A 5 -29.39 -11.23 -8.41
C LEU A 5 -28.79 -10.81 -7.07
N THR A 6 -28.79 -9.52 -6.78
CA THR A 6 -28.28 -8.97 -5.49
C THR A 6 -29.06 -9.51 -4.30
N SER A 7 -30.41 -9.56 -4.39
CA SER A 7 -31.23 -10.12 -3.34
C SER A 7 -31.04 -11.64 -3.15
N LYS A 8 -30.72 -12.36 -4.23
CA LYS A 8 -30.36 -13.78 -4.14
C LYS A 8 -29.00 -13.97 -3.46
N LEU A 9 -28.02 -13.17 -3.88
CA LEU A 9 -26.69 -13.17 -3.25
C LEU A 9 -26.81 -12.88 -1.76
N HIS A 10 -27.52 -11.83 -1.39
CA HIS A 10 -27.76 -11.45 0.00
C HIS A 10 -28.38 -12.61 0.81
N LYS A 11 -29.42 -13.27 0.28
CA LYS A 11 -30.07 -14.42 0.93
C LYS A 11 -29.12 -15.61 1.11
N GLU A 12 -28.30 -15.93 0.13
CA GLU A 12 -27.34 -17.04 0.23
C GLU A 12 -26.20 -16.71 1.22
N LEU A 13 -25.76 -15.45 1.29
CA LEU A 13 -24.80 -14.99 2.30
C LEU A 13 -25.37 -15.07 3.72
N LEU A 14 -26.60 -14.63 3.94
CA LEU A 14 -27.27 -14.77 5.24
C LEU A 14 -27.42 -16.23 5.68
N LYS A 15 -27.71 -17.15 4.74
CA LYS A 15 -27.76 -18.59 5.03
C LYS A 15 -26.37 -19.10 5.38
N PHE A 16 -25.35 -18.67 4.63
CA PHE A 16 -23.97 -19.07 4.86
C PHE A 16 -23.47 -18.61 6.23
N GLN A 17 -23.80 -17.40 6.67
CA GLN A 17 -23.42 -16.92 7.99
C GLN A 17 -24.08 -17.71 9.14
N LYS A 18 -25.32 -18.18 8.93
CA LYS A 18 -26.02 -19.01 9.93
C LYS A 18 -25.45 -20.43 9.98
N GLU A 19 -25.15 -21.00 8.83
CA GLU A 19 -24.64 -22.35 8.67
C GLU A 19 -23.63 -22.42 7.52
N PRO A 20 -22.33 -22.22 7.81
CA PRO A 20 -21.29 -22.33 6.82
C PRO A 20 -21.26 -23.71 6.17
N SER A 21 -21.62 -23.80 4.90
CA SER A 21 -21.65 -25.07 4.17
C SER A 21 -21.06 -24.93 2.76
N PRO A 22 -20.37 -25.98 2.25
CA PRO A 22 -19.87 -26.01 0.89
C PRO A 22 -20.98 -25.83 -0.17
N LYS A 23 -22.22 -26.20 0.15
CA LYS A 23 -23.37 -26.02 -0.76
C LYS A 23 -23.75 -24.57 -0.94
N CYS A 24 -23.63 -23.74 0.10
CA CYS A 24 -23.87 -22.29 0.03
C CYS A 24 -22.74 -21.62 -0.78
N LEU A 25 -21.47 -21.96 -0.50
CA LEU A 25 -20.31 -21.41 -1.23
C LEU A 25 -20.40 -21.66 -2.73
N LYS A 26 -20.78 -22.86 -3.17
CA LYS A 26 -20.97 -23.21 -4.58
C LYS A 26 -22.02 -22.33 -5.31
N LYS A 27 -22.90 -21.66 -4.57
CA LYS A 27 -23.91 -20.76 -5.14
C LYS A 27 -23.47 -19.30 -5.15
N ILE A 28 -22.56 -18.91 -4.26
CA ILE A 28 -22.11 -17.53 -4.12
C ILE A 28 -21.29 -17.08 -5.33
N LEU A 29 -20.27 -17.86 -5.74
CA LEU A 29 -19.43 -17.54 -6.88
C LEU A 29 -20.22 -17.29 -8.18
N PRO A 30 -21.15 -18.17 -8.64
CA PRO A 30 -21.95 -17.91 -9.83
C PRO A 30 -22.76 -16.61 -9.73
N LEU A 31 -23.34 -16.31 -8.55
CA LEU A 31 -24.11 -15.09 -8.34
C LEU A 31 -23.24 -13.83 -8.43
N ILE A 32 -22.01 -13.86 -7.91
CA ILE A 32 -21.07 -12.74 -8.04
C ILE A 32 -20.67 -12.57 -9.50
N ASN A 33 -20.40 -13.66 -10.24
CA ASN A 33 -20.06 -13.61 -11.65
C ASN A 33 -21.23 -13.08 -12.49
N ASP A 34 -22.46 -13.55 -12.26
CA ASP A 34 -23.65 -13.05 -12.95
C ASP A 34 -23.86 -11.53 -12.73
N ILE A 35 -23.53 -11.02 -11.52
CA ILE A 35 -23.57 -9.59 -11.23
C ILE A 35 -22.47 -8.86 -11.98
N ASN A 36 -21.23 -9.36 -11.95
CA ASN A 36 -20.09 -8.78 -12.67
C ASN A 36 -20.38 -8.70 -14.17
N ASP A 37 -20.85 -9.80 -14.76
CA ASP A 37 -21.19 -9.87 -16.18
C ASP A 37 -22.33 -8.90 -16.53
N SER A 38 -23.30 -8.76 -15.65
CA SER A 38 -24.39 -7.78 -15.82
C SER A 38 -23.86 -6.35 -15.82
N MET A 39 -22.92 -6.02 -14.92
CA MET A 39 -22.31 -4.69 -14.85
C MET A 39 -21.45 -4.37 -16.07
N ILE A 40 -20.76 -5.37 -16.64
CA ILE A 40 -19.92 -5.20 -17.83
C ILE A 40 -20.78 -5.06 -19.09
N GLN A 41 -21.80 -5.90 -19.28
CA GLN A 41 -22.63 -5.91 -20.49
C GLN A 41 -23.49 -4.65 -20.62
N GLU A 42 -23.89 -4.04 -19.50
CA GLU A 42 -24.77 -2.87 -19.50
C GLU A 42 -24.06 -1.55 -19.73
N LYS A 43 -22.73 -1.49 -19.61
CA LYS A 43 -21.96 -0.34 -20.13
C LYS A 43 -22.30 0.00 -21.59
N PHE A 44 -22.90 -0.95 -22.31
CA PHE A 44 -23.28 -0.79 -23.72
C PHE A 44 -24.76 -0.58 -23.96
N GLN A 45 -25.65 -0.68 -22.96
CA GLN A 45 -27.12 -0.70 -23.22
C GLN A 45 -28.01 0.16 -22.32
N SER A 46 -27.70 0.45 -21.05
CA SER A 46 -28.46 1.41 -20.22
C SER A 46 -27.83 1.61 -18.82
N GLU A 47 -27.62 2.86 -18.40
CA GLU A 47 -27.01 3.25 -17.13
C GLU A 47 -27.86 2.87 -15.89
N ASN A 48 -29.18 2.80 -16.02
CA ASN A 48 -30.10 2.70 -14.88
C ASN A 48 -30.07 1.37 -14.11
N LEU A 49 -29.68 0.25 -14.72
CA LEU A 49 -29.71 -1.04 -14.03
C LEU A 49 -28.44 -1.28 -13.20
N THR A 50 -27.30 -0.85 -13.71
CA THR A 50 -26.01 -0.94 -13.02
C THR A 50 -26.03 -0.10 -11.75
N GLU A 51 -26.57 1.11 -11.82
CA GLU A 51 -26.78 1.98 -10.67
C GLU A 51 -27.71 1.36 -9.62
N HIS A 52 -28.81 0.76 -10.04
CA HIS A 52 -29.73 0.08 -9.13
C HIS A 52 -29.11 -1.15 -8.45
N VAL A 53 -28.34 -1.96 -9.19
CA VAL A 53 -27.61 -3.12 -8.64
C VAL A 53 -26.57 -2.64 -7.62
N ASN A 54 -25.82 -1.59 -7.97
CA ASN A 54 -24.82 -1.01 -7.10
C ASN A 54 -25.46 -0.46 -5.81
N ALA A 55 -26.46 0.38 -5.92
CA ALA A 55 -27.14 0.93 -4.74
C ALA A 55 -27.65 -0.16 -3.81
N LYS A 56 -28.18 -1.26 -4.37
CA LYS A 56 -28.74 -2.36 -3.60
C LYS A 56 -27.69 -3.22 -2.87
N ILE A 57 -26.51 -3.39 -3.45
CA ILE A 57 -25.40 -4.12 -2.78
C ILE A 57 -25.00 -3.43 -1.48
N TYR A 58 -25.00 -2.09 -1.46
CA TYR A 58 -24.64 -1.31 -0.29
C TYR A 58 -25.82 -1.10 0.67
N SER A 59 -27.01 -0.77 0.18
CA SER A 59 -28.19 -0.52 1.01
C SER A 59 -28.65 -1.74 1.83
N ASP A 60 -28.53 -2.95 1.27
CA ASP A 60 -28.92 -4.19 1.93
C ASP A 60 -27.78 -4.80 2.79
N ASP A 61 -26.68 -4.07 3.01
CA ASP A 61 -25.46 -4.52 3.71
C ASP A 61 -24.85 -5.83 3.14
N THR A 62 -25.08 -6.09 1.86
CA THR A 62 -24.51 -7.27 1.18
C THR A 62 -22.99 -7.20 1.16
N VAL A 63 -22.40 -6.00 1.09
CA VAL A 63 -20.96 -5.77 1.13
C VAL A 63 -20.37 -6.21 2.46
N GLY A 64 -21.02 -5.89 3.59
CA GLY A 64 -20.59 -6.32 4.92
C GLY A 64 -20.59 -7.83 5.05
N LEU A 65 -21.66 -8.49 4.57
CA LEU A 65 -21.74 -9.94 4.55
C LEU A 65 -20.65 -10.59 3.69
N LEU A 66 -20.31 -9.98 2.53
CA LEU A 66 -19.23 -10.44 1.68
C LEU A 66 -17.87 -10.31 2.37
N ILE A 67 -17.56 -9.14 2.98
CA ILE A 67 -16.33 -8.93 3.73
C ILE A 67 -16.20 -9.95 4.86
N GLN A 68 -17.27 -10.15 5.65
CA GLN A 68 -17.27 -11.10 6.76
C GLN A 68 -17.08 -12.56 6.33
N SER A 69 -17.49 -12.89 5.11
CA SER A 69 -17.39 -14.25 4.56
C SER A 69 -16.05 -14.52 3.83
N MET A 70 -15.22 -13.51 3.60
CA MET A 70 -13.96 -13.66 2.85
C MET A 70 -13.04 -14.80 3.32
N PRO A 71 -12.84 -15.04 4.64
CA PRO A 71 -11.97 -16.11 5.10
C PRO A 71 -12.39 -17.52 4.69
N PHE A 72 -13.63 -17.69 4.26
CA PHE A 72 -14.20 -18.98 3.84
C PHE A 72 -14.26 -19.15 2.31
N PHE A 73 -13.91 -18.10 1.56
CA PHE A 73 -13.95 -18.11 0.09
C PHE A 73 -12.70 -18.75 -0.48
N ASP A 74 -12.87 -19.48 -1.58
CA ASP A 74 -11.78 -19.93 -2.41
C ASP A 74 -11.22 -18.78 -3.27
N GLN A 75 -10.06 -18.98 -3.88
CA GLN A 75 -9.40 -17.95 -4.68
C GLN A 75 -10.26 -17.45 -5.86
N PRO A 76 -10.98 -18.29 -6.62
CA PRO A 76 -11.91 -17.81 -7.65
C PRO A 76 -12.99 -16.87 -7.10
N THR A 77 -13.57 -17.18 -5.95
CA THR A 77 -14.59 -16.35 -5.30
C THR A 77 -14.02 -15.02 -4.81
N LEU A 78 -12.81 -15.02 -4.22
CA LEU A 78 -12.10 -13.81 -3.82
C LEU A 78 -11.77 -12.91 -5.01
N ASN A 79 -11.35 -13.49 -6.13
CA ASN A 79 -11.08 -12.74 -7.36
C ASN A 79 -12.35 -12.11 -7.94
N ALA A 80 -13.46 -12.86 -7.99
CA ALA A 80 -14.75 -12.36 -8.45
C ALA A 80 -15.27 -11.23 -7.54
N LEU A 81 -15.14 -11.37 -6.22
CA LEU A 81 -15.47 -10.34 -5.24
C LEU A 81 -14.61 -9.06 -5.44
N SER A 82 -13.30 -9.24 -5.60
CA SER A 82 -12.38 -8.13 -5.85
C SER A 82 -12.78 -7.36 -7.12
N THR A 83 -13.12 -8.07 -8.19
CA THR A 83 -13.59 -7.46 -9.44
C THR A 83 -14.89 -6.68 -9.24
N LEU A 84 -15.86 -7.26 -8.53
CA LEU A 84 -17.13 -6.60 -8.22
C LEU A 84 -16.94 -5.28 -7.51
N LEU A 85 -16.22 -5.30 -6.37
CA LEU A 85 -16.03 -4.12 -5.53
C LEU A 85 -15.13 -3.06 -6.20
N GLN A 86 -14.11 -3.46 -6.95
CA GLN A 86 -13.31 -2.51 -7.74
C GLN A 86 -14.15 -1.84 -8.85
N THR A 87 -15.06 -2.57 -9.47
CA THR A 87 -15.97 -2.01 -10.48
C THR A 87 -16.90 -0.97 -9.84
N THR A 88 -17.48 -1.25 -8.66
CA THR A 88 -18.32 -0.29 -7.95
C THR A 88 -17.55 0.98 -7.56
N ILE A 89 -16.31 0.87 -7.13
CA ILE A 89 -15.47 2.04 -6.78
C ILE A 89 -15.19 2.90 -8.02
N ARG A 90 -14.94 2.27 -9.17
CA ARG A 90 -14.58 2.97 -10.39
C ARG A 90 -15.75 3.70 -11.03
N GLU A 91 -16.94 3.09 -11.00
CA GLU A 91 -18.10 3.59 -11.72
C GLU A 91 -19.03 4.48 -10.87
N PHE A 92 -18.99 4.35 -9.53
CA PHE A 92 -19.93 5.01 -8.62
C PHE A 92 -19.25 5.64 -7.43
N GLN A 93 -19.31 6.96 -7.33
CA GLN A 93 -18.68 7.68 -6.21
C GLN A 93 -19.50 7.61 -4.92
N GLU A 94 -20.84 7.78 -5.01
CA GLU A 94 -21.70 7.86 -3.84
C GLU A 94 -22.00 6.53 -3.17
N ASN A 95 -22.21 5.47 -3.98
CA ASN A 95 -22.44 4.12 -3.47
C ASN A 95 -21.23 3.25 -3.81
N SER A 96 -20.16 3.39 -3.02
CA SER A 96 -18.90 2.72 -3.26
C SER A 96 -18.27 2.22 -1.96
N LEU A 97 -17.35 1.27 -2.08
CA LEU A 97 -16.68 0.68 -0.93
C LEU A 97 -16.01 1.72 -0.01
N PRO A 98 -15.31 2.77 -0.49
CA PRO A 98 -14.72 3.78 0.38
C PRO A 98 -15.74 4.42 1.32
N LYS A 99 -16.87 4.90 0.78
CA LYS A 99 -17.93 5.52 1.58
C LYS A 99 -18.55 4.52 2.56
N TYR A 100 -18.83 3.31 2.09
CA TYR A 100 -19.35 2.25 2.95
C TYR A 100 -18.41 1.95 4.15
N LEU A 101 -17.10 1.87 3.92
CA LEU A 101 -16.13 1.59 4.98
C LEU A 101 -15.97 2.76 5.98
N ILE A 102 -16.19 4.01 5.55
CA ILE A 102 -16.25 5.16 6.45
C ILE A 102 -17.47 5.04 7.40
N GLU A 103 -18.61 4.64 6.86
CA GLU A 103 -19.87 4.51 7.61
C GLU A 103 -19.90 3.25 8.49
N HIS A 104 -19.21 2.17 8.08
CA HIS A 104 -19.19 0.85 8.73
C HIS A 104 -17.77 0.49 9.19
N GLN A 105 -17.30 1.15 10.26
CA GLN A 105 -15.92 1.01 10.76
C GLN A 105 -15.57 -0.42 11.16
N ASP A 106 -16.53 -1.19 11.72
CA ASP A 106 -16.35 -2.59 12.08
C ASP A 106 -15.93 -3.46 10.88
N ASN A 107 -16.50 -3.18 9.70
CA ASN A 107 -16.14 -3.89 8.47
C ASN A 107 -14.78 -3.42 7.92
N LEU A 108 -14.39 -2.17 8.13
CA LEU A 108 -13.04 -1.68 7.84
C LEU A 108 -12.01 -2.37 8.75
N GLU A 109 -12.22 -2.39 10.06
CA GLU A 109 -11.31 -3.06 11.01
C GLU A 109 -11.18 -4.55 10.68
N LYS A 110 -12.28 -5.19 10.32
CA LYS A 110 -12.29 -6.59 9.89
C LYS A 110 -11.46 -6.78 8.61
N LEU A 111 -11.64 -5.92 7.63
CA LEU A 111 -10.88 -5.98 6.37
C LEU A 111 -9.37 -5.77 6.62
N LEU A 112 -9.00 -4.87 7.54
CA LEU A 112 -7.61 -4.67 7.93
C LEU A 112 -7.04 -5.88 8.69
N SER A 113 -7.84 -6.54 9.55
CA SER A 113 -7.41 -7.75 10.25
C SER A 113 -7.08 -8.92 9.31
N TYR A 114 -7.62 -8.90 8.09
CA TYR A 114 -7.34 -9.91 7.08
C TYR A 114 -5.95 -9.81 6.45
N PHE A 115 -5.23 -8.71 6.67
CA PHE A 115 -3.84 -8.58 6.22
C PHE A 115 -2.91 -9.65 6.82
N ASP A 116 -3.29 -10.23 7.95
CA ASP A 116 -2.54 -11.32 8.59
C ASP A 116 -2.94 -12.72 8.13
N ILE A 117 -4.05 -12.85 7.39
CA ILE A 117 -4.56 -14.15 6.92
C ILE A 117 -4.09 -14.39 5.48
N PRO A 118 -3.14 -15.33 5.23
CA PRO A 118 -2.49 -15.49 3.91
C PRO A 118 -3.47 -15.64 2.74
N LEU A 119 -4.57 -16.38 2.94
CA LEU A 119 -5.55 -16.64 1.88
C LEU A 119 -6.25 -15.37 1.38
N VAL A 120 -6.59 -14.46 2.28
CA VAL A 120 -7.41 -13.28 1.98
C VAL A 120 -6.62 -11.97 1.98
N ALA A 121 -5.38 -11.98 2.49
CA ALA A 121 -4.56 -10.78 2.65
C ALA A 121 -4.43 -9.98 1.34
N ASN A 122 -4.10 -10.64 0.26
CA ASN A 122 -3.93 -9.96 -1.04
C ASN A 122 -5.24 -9.27 -1.50
N THR A 123 -6.39 -9.95 -1.37
CA THR A 123 -7.69 -9.36 -1.72
C THR A 123 -8.01 -8.17 -0.82
N ALA A 124 -7.78 -8.27 0.48
CA ALA A 124 -8.00 -7.18 1.42
C ALA A 124 -7.12 -5.97 1.09
N HIS A 125 -5.82 -6.17 0.79
CA HIS A 125 -4.92 -5.11 0.35
C HIS A 125 -5.37 -4.46 -0.96
N ILE A 126 -5.85 -5.24 -1.94
CA ILE A 126 -6.38 -4.72 -3.20
C ILE A 126 -7.59 -3.82 -2.94
N LEU A 127 -8.53 -4.25 -2.11
CA LEU A 127 -9.74 -3.49 -1.79
C LEU A 127 -9.40 -2.17 -1.08
N ILE A 128 -8.51 -2.20 -0.09
CA ILE A 128 -8.04 -0.98 0.59
C ILE A 128 -7.31 -0.06 -0.38
N ARG A 129 -6.37 -0.55 -1.20
CA ARG A 129 -5.64 0.28 -2.18
C ARG A 129 -6.57 0.91 -3.22
N THR A 130 -7.60 0.18 -3.64
CA THR A 130 -8.57 0.75 -4.58
C THR A 130 -9.42 1.84 -3.90
N SER A 131 -9.76 1.64 -2.62
CA SER A 131 -10.50 2.62 -1.80
C SER A 131 -9.69 3.89 -1.50
N ILE A 132 -8.36 3.79 -1.41
CA ILE A 132 -7.43 4.91 -1.23
C ILE A 132 -7.50 5.93 -2.40
N LYS A 133 -8.09 5.59 -3.54
CA LYS A 133 -8.36 6.55 -4.60
C LYS A 133 -9.37 7.64 -4.17
N SER A 134 -10.20 7.37 -3.17
CA SER A 134 -11.08 8.36 -2.54
C SER A 134 -10.29 9.21 -1.54
N ARG A 135 -10.28 10.53 -1.75
CA ARG A 135 -9.64 11.48 -0.85
C ARG A 135 -10.24 11.43 0.56
N ASP A 136 -11.57 11.38 0.65
CA ASP A 136 -12.29 11.37 1.93
C ASP A 136 -11.96 10.10 2.73
N PHE A 137 -11.79 8.97 2.05
CA PHE A 137 -11.38 7.72 2.70
C PHE A 137 -9.94 7.81 3.25
N VAL A 138 -9.01 8.39 2.51
CA VAL A 138 -7.64 8.61 2.99
C VAL A 138 -7.62 9.56 4.18
N GLN A 139 -8.35 10.67 4.11
CA GLN A 139 -8.48 11.60 5.21
C GLN A 139 -9.03 10.90 6.47
N PHE A 140 -10.10 10.13 6.32
CA PHE A 140 -10.67 9.33 7.40
C PHE A 140 -9.66 8.35 8.03
N LEU A 141 -8.86 7.64 7.22
CA LEU A 141 -7.84 6.70 7.72
C LEU A 141 -6.76 7.41 8.54
N PHE A 142 -6.34 8.61 8.14
CA PHE A 142 -5.40 9.42 8.91
C PHE A 142 -6.03 9.92 10.21
N GLU A 143 -7.20 10.53 10.17
CA GLU A 143 -7.89 11.09 11.33
C GLU A 143 -8.20 10.04 12.41
N LYS A 144 -8.51 8.81 12.01
CA LYS A 144 -8.76 7.68 12.92
C LYS A 144 -7.50 6.97 13.39
N GLY A 145 -6.33 7.40 12.94
CA GLY A 145 -5.04 6.81 13.33
C GLY A 145 -4.74 5.45 12.70
N PHE A 146 -5.52 4.99 11.72
CA PHE A 146 -5.27 3.71 11.03
C PHE A 146 -3.91 3.68 10.34
N VAL A 147 -3.44 4.82 9.83
CA VAL A 147 -2.13 4.90 9.16
C VAL A 147 -0.99 4.64 10.15
N GLY A 148 -1.12 5.16 11.38
CA GLY A 148 -0.15 4.91 12.46
C GLY A 148 -0.08 3.45 12.86
N SER A 149 -1.23 2.77 12.98
CA SER A 149 -1.29 1.35 13.31
C SER A 149 -0.84 0.44 12.16
N PHE A 150 -0.81 0.96 10.92
CA PHE A 150 -0.44 0.18 9.74
C PHE A 150 0.99 -0.38 9.79
N ILE A 151 1.87 0.25 10.56
CA ILE A 151 3.27 -0.18 10.73
C ILE A 151 3.39 -1.63 11.23
N GLN A 152 2.45 -2.12 12.02
CA GLN A 152 2.45 -3.51 12.48
C GLN A 152 2.44 -4.52 11.30
N PHE A 153 1.86 -4.16 10.15
CA PHE A 153 1.80 -5.00 8.96
C PHE A 153 3.06 -4.89 8.09
N LEU A 154 3.95 -3.92 8.37
CA LEU A 154 5.21 -3.69 7.66
C LEU A 154 6.38 -4.47 8.28
N SER A 155 6.10 -5.51 9.04
CA SER A 155 7.07 -6.40 9.67
C SER A 155 6.80 -7.84 9.26
N GLY A 156 7.81 -8.72 9.35
CA GLY A 156 7.69 -10.15 9.03
C GLY A 156 8.70 -10.58 7.98
N ASP A 157 8.78 -11.88 7.73
CA ASP A 157 9.82 -12.49 6.90
C ASP A 157 9.34 -12.94 5.52
N ASN A 158 8.02 -12.86 5.27
CA ASN A 158 7.45 -13.26 3.98
C ASN A 158 7.53 -12.09 2.98
N PHE A 159 8.29 -12.28 1.90
CA PHE A 159 8.52 -11.26 0.87
C PHE A 159 7.23 -10.77 0.22
N ASP A 160 6.35 -11.68 -0.22
CA ASP A 160 5.11 -11.31 -0.94
C ASP A 160 4.16 -10.53 -0.04
N LYS A 161 4.02 -10.94 1.22
CA LYS A 161 3.22 -10.25 2.23
C LYS A 161 3.75 -8.84 2.48
N LEU A 162 5.07 -8.69 2.69
CA LEU A 162 5.70 -7.41 2.90
C LEU A 162 5.57 -6.49 1.68
N SER A 163 5.85 -6.99 0.48
CA SER A 163 5.74 -6.22 -0.75
C SER A 163 4.32 -5.66 -0.94
N THR A 164 3.31 -6.49 -0.69
CA THR A 164 1.90 -6.07 -0.80
C THR A 164 1.52 -5.04 0.27
N ALA A 165 1.98 -5.20 1.52
CA ALA A 165 1.74 -4.25 2.60
C ALA A 165 2.43 -2.91 2.31
N PHE A 166 3.69 -2.92 1.86
CA PHE A 166 4.41 -1.69 1.48
C PHE A 166 3.78 -0.99 0.27
N ALA A 167 3.25 -1.73 -0.71
CA ALA A 167 2.50 -1.13 -1.81
C ALA A 167 1.22 -0.40 -1.33
N THR A 168 0.56 -0.92 -0.30
CA THR A 168 -0.59 -0.25 0.33
C THR A 168 -0.15 0.96 1.14
N TYR A 169 0.96 0.87 1.86
CA TYR A 169 1.54 1.99 2.61
C TYR A 169 2.02 3.12 1.69
N ASP A 170 2.66 2.79 0.55
CA ASP A 170 3.02 3.77 -0.48
C ASP A 170 1.78 4.50 -1.01
N ALA A 171 0.70 3.77 -1.30
CA ALA A 171 -0.55 4.37 -1.73
C ALA A 171 -1.13 5.30 -0.67
N LEU A 172 -1.13 4.93 0.61
CA LEU A 172 -1.58 5.78 1.71
C LEU A 172 -0.79 7.09 1.81
N LEU A 173 0.54 7.03 1.68
CA LEU A 173 1.38 8.21 1.80
C LEU A 173 1.34 9.11 0.56
N ASN A 174 1.22 8.55 -0.64
CA ASN A 174 1.51 9.26 -1.88
C ASN A 174 0.30 9.49 -2.81
N SER A 175 -0.87 8.88 -2.58
CA SER A 175 -2.02 9.06 -3.49
C SER A 175 -2.72 10.42 -3.30
N HIS A 176 -2.85 10.89 -2.06
CA HIS A 176 -3.41 12.19 -1.71
C HIS A 176 -2.42 12.94 -0.83
N ILE A 177 -1.37 13.43 -1.48
CA ILE A 177 -0.19 13.98 -0.83
C ILE A 177 -0.50 15.18 0.08
N ASP A 178 -1.50 15.98 -0.27
CA ASP A 178 -1.96 17.11 0.52
C ASP A 178 -2.49 16.66 1.90
N VAL A 179 -3.32 15.60 1.93
CA VAL A 179 -3.85 15.01 3.16
C VAL A 179 -2.73 14.45 4.01
N SER A 180 -1.83 13.67 3.39
CA SER A 180 -0.71 13.04 4.08
C SER A 180 0.25 14.07 4.68
N VAL A 181 0.57 15.12 3.93
CA VAL A 181 1.48 16.19 4.37
C VAL A 181 0.88 16.97 5.54
N GLU A 182 -0.39 17.33 5.45
CA GLU A 182 -1.08 18.05 6.53
C GLU A 182 -1.05 17.23 7.82
N TYR A 183 -1.47 15.98 7.76
CA TYR A 183 -1.51 15.12 8.95
C TYR A 183 -0.13 14.81 9.53
N ILE A 184 0.84 14.43 8.69
CA ILE A 184 2.21 14.10 9.13
C ILE A 184 2.91 15.34 9.69
N THR A 185 2.69 16.53 9.13
CA THR A 185 3.25 17.78 9.64
C THR A 185 2.79 18.04 11.07
N ASN A 186 1.51 17.81 11.35
CA ASN A 186 0.90 18.03 12.66
C ASN A 186 1.26 16.91 13.67
N ASN A 187 1.65 15.72 13.19
CA ASN A 187 1.98 14.55 14.00
C ASN A 187 3.42 14.06 13.74
N TRP A 188 4.33 14.98 13.42
CA TRP A 188 5.69 14.67 12.96
C TRP A 188 6.45 13.74 13.90
N GLU A 189 6.38 13.94 15.20
CA GLU A 189 7.14 13.13 16.17
C GLU A 189 6.77 11.65 16.10
N ILE A 190 5.49 11.33 15.90
CA ILE A 190 5.01 9.95 15.76
C ILE A 190 5.59 9.34 14.48
N PHE A 191 5.48 10.04 13.35
CA PHE A 191 5.98 9.54 12.07
C PHE A 191 7.49 9.44 12.01
N GLN A 192 8.20 10.37 12.64
CA GLN A 192 9.66 10.31 12.76
C GLN A 192 10.11 9.03 13.50
N ILE A 193 9.46 8.68 14.61
CA ILE A 193 9.73 7.44 15.33
C ILE A 193 9.46 6.22 14.44
N GLN A 194 8.33 6.21 13.75
CA GLN A 194 7.95 5.12 12.86
C GLN A 194 8.91 4.95 11.69
N PHE A 195 9.34 6.04 11.06
CA PHE A 195 10.31 6.00 9.96
C PHE A 195 11.66 5.45 10.43
N LYS A 196 12.13 5.86 11.61
CA LYS A 196 13.34 5.31 12.22
C LYS A 196 13.21 3.82 12.55
N GLN A 197 12.04 3.39 13.04
CA GLN A 197 11.77 1.99 13.32
C GLN A 197 11.86 1.13 12.05
N LEU A 198 11.31 1.60 10.93
CA LEU A 198 11.40 0.90 9.65
C LEU A 198 12.83 0.88 9.10
N LEU A 199 13.58 1.99 9.22
CA LEU A 199 14.98 2.07 8.78
C LEU A 199 15.91 1.20 9.64
N SER A 200 15.63 1.06 10.94
CA SER A 200 16.43 0.24 11.88
C SER A 200 16.00 -1.23 11.95
N SER A 201 15.01 -1.64 11.15
CA SER A 201 14.53 -3.02 11.13
C SER A 201 15.69 -4.01 10.91
N PRO A 202 15.79 -5.11 11.68
CA PRO A 202 16.77 -6.16 11.40
C PRO A 202 16.51 -6.91 10.10
N ASN A 203 15.30 -6.83 9.57
CA ASN A 203 14.93 -7.44 8.30
C ASN A 203 15.22 -6.49 7.13
N TYR A 204 16.20 -6.85 6.31
CA TYR A 204 16.60 -6.06 5.15
C TYR A 204 15.46 -5.87 4.11
N LEU A 205 14.46 -6.77 4.06
CA LEU A 205 13.29 -6.64 3.18
C LEU A 205 12.43 -5.43 3.57
N VAL A 206 12.33 -5.12 4.85
CA VAL A 206 11.63 -3.92 5.35
C VAL A 206 12.34 -2.67 4.83
N GLN A 207 13.66 -2.60 5.01
CA GLN A 207 14.48 -1.49 4.52
C GLN A 207 14.41 -1.37 3.00
N LEU A 208 14.51 -2.51 2.30
CA LEU A 208 14.44 -2.57 0.84
C LEU A 208 13.13 -1.99 0.28
N ASN A 209 12.00 -2.26 0.92
CA ASN A 209 10.70 -1.74 0.48
C ASN A 209 10.45 -0.30 0.94
N PHE A 210 10.89 0.06 2.15
CA PHE A 210 10.60 1.36 2.74
C PHE A 210 11.44 2.51 2.16
N LEU A 211 12.73 2.30 1.92
CA LEU A 211 13.64 3.35 1.45
C LEU A 211 13.16 4.10 0.19
N PRO A 212 12.66 3.40 -0.87
CA PRO A 212 12.14 4.09 -2.06
C PRO A 212 10.86 4.89 -1.77
N ILE A 213 9.99 4.38 -0.88
CA ILE A 213 8.75 5.06 -0.48
C ILE A 213 9.09 6.35 0.26
N LEU A 214 10.02 6.27 1.20
CA LEU A 214 10.48 7.44 1.95
C LEU A 214 11.16 8.47 1.05
N TYR A 215 12.02 8.04 0.13
CA TYR A 215 12.66 8.93 -0.85
C TYR A 215 11.62 9.66 -1.71
N LYS A 216 10.69 8.92 -2.31
CA LYS A 216 9.60 9.47 -3.12
C LYS A 216 8.76 10.48 -2.35
N PHE A 217 8.37 10.14 -1.12
CA PHE A 217 7.58 11.01 -0.26
C PHE A 217 8.34 12.30 0.07
N LEU A 218 9.56 12.21 0.57
CA LEU A 218 10.36 13.35 0.97
C LEU A 218 10.74 14.29 -0.19
N THR A 219 10.94 13.76 -1.39
CA THR A 219 11.33 14.55 -2.58
C THR A 219 10.14 15.15 -3.32
N THR A 220 8.91 14.82 -2.91
CA THR A 220 7.70 15.46 -3.46
C THR A 220 7.63 16.93 -3.01
N GLN A 221 7.32 17.83 -3.94
CA GLN A 221 7.35 19.28 -3.71
C GLN A 221 6.50 19.72 -2.51
N GLN A 222 5.34 19.12 -2.31
CA GLN A 222 4.43 19.41 -1.23
C GLN A 222 5.00 19.04 0.15
N CYS A 223 5.93 18.09 0.21
CA CYS A 223 6.55 17.61 1.46
C CYS A 223 7.70 18.48 1.98
N LYS A 224 7.93 19.66 1.41
CA LYS A 224 9.10 20.50 1.72
C LYS A 224 9.34 20.74 3.22
N MET A 225 8.29 20.96 4.00
CA MET A 225 8.43 21.19 5.44
C MET A 225 8.84 19.92 6.18
N ILE A 226 8.26 18.78 5.83
CA ILE A 226 8.61 17.47 6.36
C ILE A 226 10.05 17.11 5.96
N PHE A 227 10.41 17.35 4.69
CA PHE A 227 11.75 17.15 4.18
C PHE A 227 12.80 17.91 4.98
N LEU A 228 12.58 19.20 5.27
CA LEU A 228 13.52 19.99 6.07
C LEU A 228 13.65 19.46 7.50
N ARG A 229 12.53 19.12 8.16
CA ARG A 229 12.55 18.49 9.49
C ARG A 229 13.31 17.15 9.49
N TYR A 230 13.12 16.34 8.45
CA TYR A 230 13.84 15.08 8.29
C TYR A 230 15.36 15.29 8.14
N LEU A 231 15.78 16.30 7.37
CA LEU A 231 17.19 16.62 7.16
C LEU A 231 17.88 17.24 8.40
N ASP A 232 17.13 17.73 9.38
CA ASP A 232 17.66 18.20 10.65
C ASP A 232 17.79 17.08 11.70
N ASP A 233 17.29 15.88 11.42
CA ASP A 233 17.33 14.74 12.34
C ASP A 233 18.63 13.96 12.23
N ILE A 234 19.47 14.09 13.27
CA ILE A 234 20.79 13.44 13.34
C ILE A 234 20.69 11.90 13.39
N GLU A 235 19.65 11.35 14.03
CA GLU A 235 19.48 9.91 14.14
C GLU A 235 19.16 9.29 12.79
N SER A 236 18.31 9.94 11.97
CA SER A 236 18.03 9.52 10.60
C SER A 236 19.31 9.52 9.74
N LEU A 237 20.16 10.54 9.85
CA LEU A 237 21.47 10.54 9.17
C LEU A 237 22.33 9.34 9.63
N GLN A 238 22.39 9.08 10.93
CA GLN A 238 23.19 7.98 11.47
C GLN A 238 22.69 6.61 10.98
N LEU A 239 21.37 6.41 10.95
CA LEU A 239 20.75 5.19 10.41
C LEU A 239 21.11 5.00 8.94
N LEU A 240 21.01 6.05 8.12
CA LEU A 240 21.42 5.98 6.72
C LEU A 240 22.90 5.64 6.56
N MET A 241 23.79 6.23 7.39
CA MET A 241 25.22 5.91 7.38
C MET A 241 25.51 4.44 7.74
N VAL A 242 24.67 3.82 8.57
CA VAL A 242 24.73 2.38 8.85
C VAL A 242 24.25 1.58 7.64
N LEU A 243 23.13 1.98 7.02
CA LEU A 243 22.55 1.31 5.85
C LEU A 243 23.45 1.37 4.61
N LEU A 244 24.28 2.41 4.46
CA LEU A 244 25.31 2.47 3.41
C LEU A 244 26.30 1.30 3.46
N LYS A 245 26.45 0.65 4.63
CA LYS A 245 27.32 -0.52 4.84
C LYS A 245 26.55 -1.84 4.81
N SER A 246 25.30 -1.82 4.38
CA SER A 246 24.47 -3.02 4.30
C SER A 246 25.13 -4.06 3.37
N GLN A 247 25.02 -5.34 3.74
CA GLN A 247 25.43 -6.44 2.87
C GLN A 247 24.57 -6.54 1.59
N SER A 248 23.33 -6.02 1.65
CA SER A 248 22.47 -5.89 0.48
C SER A 248 22.85 -4.63 -0.31
N LYS A 249 23.47 -4.82 -1.47
CA LYS A 249 23.82 -3.72 -2.39
C LYS A 249 22.60 -2.85 -2.74
N LYS A 250 21.44 -3.47 -2.92
CA LYS A 250 20.18 -2.75 -3.20
C LYS A 250 19.75 -1.84 -2.05
N VAL A 251 19.88 -2.31 -0.80
CA VAL A 251 19.60 -1.46 0.39
C VAL A 251 20.58 -0.32 0.47
N ALA A 252 21.88 -0.60 0.30
CA ALA A 252 22.93 0.40 0.37
C ALA A 252 22.76 1.48 -0.72
N SER A 253 22.44 1.11 -1.96
CA SER A 253 22.17 2.05 -3.07
C SER A 253 20.93 2.93 -2.78
N ARG A 254 19.85 2.36 -2.27
CA ARG A 254 18.65 3.12 -1.89
C ARG A 254 18.91 4.05 -0.70
N ALA A 255 19.68 3.61 0.29
CA ALA A 255 20.10 4.45 1.40
C ALA A 255 20.99 5.61 0.94
N TYR A 256 21.84 5.39 -0.08
CA TYR A 256 22.66 6.43 -0.69
C TYR A 256 21.81 7.57 -1.28
N SER A 257 20.72 7.25 -1.97
CA SER A 257 19.81 8.25 -2.53
C SER A 257 19.24 9.21 -1.46
N LEU A 258 18.90 8.68 -0.27
CA LEU A 258 18.46 9.50 0.86
C LEU A 258 19.63 10.22 1.56
N PHE A 259 20.78 9.55 1.72
CA PHE A 259 21.98 10.13 2.34
C PHE A 259 22.48 11.36 1.58
N ILE A 260 22.47 11.33 0.24
CA ILE A 260 22.94 12.44 -0.57
C ILE A 260 22.11 13.72 -0.35
N LEU A 261 20.84 13.60 0.05
CA LEU A 261 19.99 14.75 0.38
C LEU A 261 20.52 15.52 1.59
N PHE A 262 21.07 14.83 2.59
CA PHE A 262 21.75 15.47 3.74
C PHE A 262 23.05 16.17 3.29
N VAL A 263 23.80 15.54 2.40
CA VAL A 263 25.06 16.09 1.88
C VAL A 263 24.83 17.31 1.00
N LEU A 264 23.81 17.33 0.20
CA LEU A 264 23.50 18.45 -0.70
C LEU A 264 22.72 19.59 -0.04
N ASN A 265 22.21 19.41 1.20
CA ASN A 265 21.50 20.47 1.90
C ASN A 265 22.44 21.64 2.24
N PRO A 266 22.26 22.83 1.65
CA PRO A 266 23.12 23.98 1.92
C PRO A 266 22.92 24.57 3.31
N ARG A 267 21.75 24.33 3.93
CA ARG A 267 21.35 24.85 5.25
C ARG A 267 21.34 23.75 6.31
N ARG A 268 22.46 23.01 6.43
CA ARG A 268 22.56 21.90 7.39
C ARG A 268 22.55 22.42 8.82
N HIS A 269 21.84 21.71 9.68
CA HIS A 269 21.96 21.90 11.12
C HIS A 269 23.42 21.64 11.56
N PRO A 270 23.99 22.40 12.54
CA PRO A 270 25.37 22.23 12.98
C PRO A 270 25.75 20.79 13.37
N ASN A 271 24.84 20.05 14.01
CA ASN A 271 25.08 18.66 14.37
C ASN A 271 25.24 17.75 13.15
N ILE A 272 24.44 17.96 12.09
CA ILE A 272 24.56 17.24 10.82
C ILE A 272 25.91 17.56 10.16
N ALA A 273 26.28 18.84 10.07
CA ALA A 273 27.55 19.27 9.51
C ALA A 273 28.76 18.68 10.26
N SER A 274 28.69 18.65 11.59
CA SER A 274 29.71 18.06 12.46
C SER A 274 29.84 16.55 12.24
N ALA A 275 28.71 15.82 12.18
CA ALA A 275 28.70 14.39 11.94
C ALA A 275 29.29 14.01 10.57
N LEU A 276 28.90 14.72 9.51
CA LEU A 276 29.46 14.54 8.18
C LEU A 276 30.96 14.82 8.13
N LYS A 277 31.42 15.93 8.75
CA LYS A 277 32.83 16.30 8.83
C LYS A 277 33.65 15.25 9.58
N LYS A 278 33.18 14.77 10.72
CA LYS A 278 33.85 13.73 11.54
C LYS A 278 34.03 12.41 10.79
N ASN A 279 33.10 12.07 9.91
CA ASN A 279 33.13 10.83 9.16
C ASN A 279 33.63 10.99 7.70
N LYS A 280 34.07 12.18 7.28
CA LYS A 280 34.41 12.53 5.90
C LYS A 280 35.29 11.49 5.21
N VAL A 281 36.41 11.10 5.82
CA VAL A 281 37.38 10.18 5.20
C VAL A 281 36.75 8.81 4.93
N LYS A 282 36.03 8.27 5.92
CA LYS A 282 35.34 6.96 5.80
C LYS A 282 34.23 7.01 4.76
N LEU A 283 33.47 8.11 4.73
CA LEU A 283 32.39 8.31 3.76
C LEU A 283 32.93 8.45 2.34
N CYS A 284 33.99 9.27 2.12
CA CYS A 284 34.59 9.42 0.78
C CYS A 284 35.11 8.07 0.27
N LYS A 285 35.77 7.26 1.09
CA LYS A 285 36.20 5.93 0.70
C LYS A 285 35.02 5.04 0.29
N LEU A 286 33.99 4.96 1.14
CA LEU A 286 32.78 4.16 0.88
C LEU A 286 32.09 4.59 -0.42
N LEU A 287 31.96 5.90 -0.66
CA LEU A 287 31.28 6.42 -1.86
C LEU A 287 32.08 6.18 -3.15
N ASN A 288 33.41 6.22 -3.07
CA ASN A 288 34.25 5.86 -4.22
C ASN A 288 34.13 4.39 -4.56
N ASP A 289 34.04 3.50 -3.55
CA ASP A 289 33.84 2.07 -3.78
C ASP A 289 32.46 1.80 -4.44
N PHE A 290 31.44 2.56 -4.09
CA PHE A 290 30.10 2.51 -4.73
C PHE A 290 30.13 2.89 -6.21
N GLN A 291 30.79 3.99 -6.58
CA GLN A 291 30.86 4.47 -7.97
C GLN A 291 31.64 3.51 -8.88
N LEU A 292 32.65 2.84 -8.36
CA LEU A 292 33.43 1.86 -9.12
C LEU A 292 32.61 0.59 -9.42
N GLU A 293 31.70 0.18 -8.53
CA GLU A 293 30.84 -0.97 -8.72
C GLU A 293 29.69 -0.71 -9.71
N ASP A 294 29.06 0.48 -9.72
CA ASP A 294 28.01 0.85 -10.68
C ASP A 294 28.58 0.91 -12.12
N ASN A 295 29.75 1.51 -12.32
CA ASN A 295 30.41 1.56 -13.62
C ASN A 295 30.82 0.15 -14.14
N SER A 296 31.04 -0.81 -13.27
CA SER A 296 31.35 -2.20 -13.67
C SER A 296 30.10 -2.99 -14.10
N GLN A 297 28.92 -2.66 -13.58
CA GLN A 297 27.67 -3.33 -13.96
C GLN A 297 27.10 -2.77 -15.28
N GLU A 298 27.16 -1.47 -15.52
CA GLU A 298 26.77 -0.90 -16.82
C GLU A 298 27.62 -1.45 -17.98
N SER A 299 28.89 -1.78 -17.74
CA SER A 299 29.76 -2.38 -18.76
C SER A 299 29.48 -3.87 -19.03
N GLU A 300 28.75 -4.58 -18.17
CA GLU A 300 28.33 -5.97 -18.38
C GLU A 300 26.97 -6.12 -19.05
N GLU A 301 26.03 -5.17 -18.80
CA GLU A 301 24.70 -5.14 -19.44
C GLU A 301 24.76 -4.63 -20.91
N GLU A 302 25.77 -3.88 -21.30
CA GLU A 302 25.96 -3.36 -22.67
C GLU A 302 26.72 -4.31 -23.62
N ARG A 303 27.03 -5.57 -23.25
CA ARG A 303 27.59 -6.54 -24.19
C ARG A 303 26.47 -7.21 -24.98
N PRO A 304 26.21 -6.79 -26.24
CA PRO A 304 25.31 -7.54 -27.09
C PRO A 304 25.91 -8.91 -27.36
N ASP A 305 25.08 -9.90 -27.18
CA ASP A 305 25.38 -11.32 -27.40
C ASP A 305 25.88 -11.56 -28.85
N ARG A 306 27.20 -11.52 -29.05
CA ARG A 306 27.88 -11.84 -30.32
C ARG A 306 28.07 -13.34 -30.46
N LYS A 307 26.99 -14.11 -30.39
CA LYS A 307 27.01 -15.53 -30.76
C LYS A 307 25.69 -15.94 -31.41
N SER A 308 25.39 -15.37 -32.56
CA SER A 308 24.53 -16.05 -33.54
C SER A 308 24.65 -15.40 -34.92
N VAL A 309 25.79 -15.55 -35.54
CA VAL A 309 25.91 -15.57 -37.00
C VAL A 309 27.14 -16.44 -37.31
N VAL A 310 26.93 -17.70 -37.53
CA VAL A 310 27.58 -18.56 -38.54
C VAL A 310 26.62 -19.71 -38.84
#